data_67f88833a57960d2dbe09517a4e360dc
#
_entry.id   67f88833a57960d2dbe09517a4e360dc
#
_cell.length_a   1.000
_cell.length_b   1.000
_cell.length_c   1.000
_cell.angle_alpha   90.00
_cell.angle_beta   90.00
_cell.angle_gamma   90.00
#
_symmetry.space_group_name_H-M   'P 1'
#
loop_
_entity.id
_entity.type
_entity.pdbx_description
1 polymer ?
#
loop_
_entity_poly.entity_id
_entity_poly.type
_entity_poly.pdbx_seq_one_letter_code
_entity_poly.pdbx_strand_id
1 'polypeptide(L)' 'MKDETPQFGKKLREIRLKKKLSQGDVSRILGVHRTYISGLERGARNPSLLTVRKIAKALGVNAKILI' A
#
# COMPACT_ATOMS: atom_id res chain seq x y z
N MET A 1 22.31 4.87 3.22
CA MET A 1 21.56 3.85 2.86
C MET A 1 20.12 4.12 2.63
N LYS A 2 19.58 3.50 1.73
CA LYS A 2 18.26 3.76 1.34
C LYS A 2 17.35 2.70 1.77
N ASP A 3 16.33 3.07 2.38
CA ASP A 3 15.32 2.19 2.87
C ASP A 3 14.27 2.04 1.80
N GLU A 4 13.90 0.82 1.48
CA GLU A 4 12.92 0.56 0.44
C GLU A 4 11.50 0.83 0.89
N THR A 5 11.25 0.80 2.17
CA THR A 5 9.92 0.96 2.71
C THR A 5 9.27 2.27 2.31
N PRO A 6 9.98 3.41 2.38
CA PRO A 6 9.38 4.66 1.96
C PRO A 6 8.96 4.67 0.49
N GLN A 7 9.71 3.97 -0.36
CA GLN A 7 9.36 3.92 -1.76
C GLN A 7 8.07 3.16 -2.01
N PHE A 8 7.92 2.02 -1.33
CA PHE A 8 6.69 1.27 -1.44
C PHE A 8 5.50 2.11 -0.98
N GLY A 9 5.66 2.75 0.17
CA GLY A 9 4.57 3.54 0.73
C GLY A 9 4.17 4.69 -0.16
N LYS A 10 5.15 5.33 -0.77
CA LYS A 10 4.91 6.42 -1.68
C LYS A 10 4.13 5.96 -2.89
N LYS A 11 4.52 4.84 -3.46
CA LYS A 11 3.82 4.29 -4.61
C LYS A 11 2.41 3.87 -4.27
N LEU A 12 2.24 3.25 -3.11
CA LEU A 12 0.93 2.86 -2.65
C LEU A 12 0.01 4.07 -2.54
N ARG A 13 0.52 5.14 -1.94
CA ARG A 13 -0.26 6.34 -1.78
C ARG A 13 -0.63 6.95 -3.13
N GLU A 14 0.31 7.00 -4.05
CA GLU A 14 0.06 7.56 -5.38
C GLU A 14 -1.03 6.79 -6.10
N ILE A 15 -0.96 5.47 -6.06
CA ILE A 15 -1.96 4.65 -6.74
C ILE A 15 -3.31 4.81 -6.08
N ARG A 16 -3.33 4.83 -4.76
CA ARG A 16 -4.56 5.00 -4.02
C ARG A 16 -5.26 6.31 -4.39
N LEU A 17 -4.49 7.40 -4.40
CA LEU A 17 -5.04 8.70 -4.72
C LEU A 17 -5.51 8.79 -6.17
N LYS A 18 -4.78 8.16 -7.06
CA LYS A 18 -5.18 8.12 -8.45
C LYS A 18 -6.52 7.44 -8.62
N LYS A 19 -6.78 6.45 -7.81
CA LYS A 19 -8.05 5.72 -7.87
C LYS A 19 -9.09 6.37 -7.00
N LYS A 20 -8.77 7.51 -6.39
CA LYS A 20 -9.71 8.28 -5.57
C LYS A 20 -10.22 7.48 -4.38
N LEU A 21 -9.31 6.71 -3.79
CA LEU A 21 -9.64 5.91 -2.61
C LEU A 21 -9.01 6.54 -1.37
N SER A 22 -9.72 6.44 -0.25
CA SER A 22 -9.18 6.87 1.02
C SER A 22 -8.39 5.72 1.64
N GLN A 23 -7.60 6.02 2.67
CA GLN A 23 -6.93 4.96 3.40
C GLN A 23 -7.94 3.99 4.00
N GLY A 24 -9.07 4.53 4.47
CA GLY A 24 -10.13 3.69 4.98
C GLY A 24 -10.74 2.78 3.94
N ASP A 25 -10.87 3.28 2.71
CA ASP A 25 -11.37 2.45 1.63
C ASP A 25 -10.48 1.24 1.40
N VAL A 26 -9.17 1.49 1.31
CA VAL A 26 -8.23 0.41 1.08
C VAL A 26 -8.21 -0.56 2.25
N SER A 27 -8.29 -0.04 3.47
CA SER A 27 -8.29 -0.90 4.64
C SER A 27 -9.51 -1.82 4.63
N ARG A 28 -10.66 -1.31 4.22
CA ARG A 28 -11.86 -2.14 4.16
C ARG A 28 -11.76 -3.22 3.10
N ILE A 29 -11.19 -2.88 1.95
CA ILE A 29 -11.01 -3.85 0.88
C ILE A 29 -10.08 -4.98 1.31
N LEU A 30 -9.04 -4.62 2.05
CA LEU A 30 -8.06 -5.60 2.49
C LEU A 30 -8.43 -6.28 3.79
N GLY A 31 -9.40 -5.76 4.51
CA GLY A 31 -9.78 -6.32 5.79
C GLY A 31 -8.76 -6.07 6.88
N VAL A 32 -8.12 -4.89 6.86
CA VAL A 32 -7.13 -4.52 7.86
C VAL A 32 -7.48 -3.17 8.45
N HIS A 33 -6.79 -2.80 9.51
CA HIS A 33 -6.98 -1.50 10.14
C HIS A 33 -6.45 -0.38 9.27
N ARG A 34 -7.13 0.76 9.29
CA ARG A 34 -6.67 1.93 8.55
C ARG A 34 -5.27 2.36 9.00
N THR A 35 -4.97 2.20 10.29
CA THR A 35 -3.65 2.57 10.79
C THR A 35 -2.54 1.73 10.16
N TYR A 36 -2.87 0.50 9.76
CA TYR A 36 -1.88 -0.33 9.07
C TYR A 36 -1.56 0.27 7.70
N ILE A 37 -2.59 0.71 6.97
CA ILE A 37 -2.39 1.33 5.66
C ILE A 37 -1.59 2.62 5.83
N SER A 38 -1.94 3.42 6.83
CA SER A 38 -1.21 4.65 7.10
C SER A 38 0.26 4.37 7.39
N GLY A 39 0.52 3.33 8.17
CA GLY A 39 1.90 2.94 8.50
C GLY A 39 2.68 2.52 7.28
N LEU A 40 2.05 1.79 6.37
CA LEU A 40 2.69 1.38 5.14
C LEU A 40 3.06 2.60 4.28
N GLU A 41 2.14 3.55 4.19
CA GLU A 41 2.36 4.73 3.36
C GLU A 41 3.43 5.64 3.92
N ARG A 42 3.56 5.69 5.24
CA ARG A 42 4.58 6.51 5.88
C ARG A 42 5.94 5.83 5.92
N GLY A 43 6.02 4.58 5.53
CA GLY A 43 7.26 3.83 5.62
C GLY A 43 7.56 3.31 7.01
N ALA A 44 6.57 3.36 7.90
CA ALA A 44 6.74 2.87 9.26
C ALA A 44 6.56 1.36 9.36
N ARG A 45 6.01 0.76 8.33
CA ARG A 45 5.79 -0.67 8.28
C ARG A 45 6.36 -1.26 7.01
N ASN A 46 6.92 -2.46 7.14
CA ASN A 46 7.48 -3.18 6.01
C ASN A 46 6.48 -4.22 5.52
N PRO A 47 6.02 -4.14 4.28
CA PRO A 47 5.09 -5.15 3.78
C PRO A 47 5.84 -6.41 3.42
N SER A 48 5.21 -7.56 3.67
CA SER A 48 5.72 -8.81 3.16
C SER A 48 5.35 -8.91 1.67
N LEU A 49 5.98 -9.84 0.98
CA LEU A 49 5.65 -10.05 -0.42
C LEU A 49 4.17 -10.41 -0.58
N LEU A 50 3.66 -11.21 0.32
CA LEU A 50 2.25 -11.58 0.27
C LEU A 50 1.36 -10.36 0.42
N THR A 51 1.71 -9.46 1.32
CA THR A 51 0.95 -8.23 1.51
C THR A 51 0.98 -7.37 0.26
N VAL A 52 2.14 -7.26 -0.38
CA VAL A 52 2.25 -6.49 -1.62
C VAL A 52 1.31 -7.05 -2.68
N ARG A 53 1.27 -8.38 -2.79
CA ARG A 53 0.39 -9.02 -3.77
C ARG A 53 -1.07 -8.78 -3.46
N LYS A 54 -1.44 -8.84 -2.19
CA LYS A 54 -2.82 -8.59 -1.79
C LYS A 54 -3.24 -7.15 -2.10
N ILE A 55 -2.34 -6.22 -1.83
CA ILE A 55 -2.61 -4.81 -2.10
C ILE A 55 -2.76 -4.59 -3.60
N ALA A 56 -1.87 -5.15 -4.38
CA ALA A 56 -1.93 -5.00 -5.83
C ALA A 56 -3.25 -5.52 -6.37
N LYS A 57 -3.68 -6.68 -5.89
CA LYS A 57 -4.93 -7.26 -6.33
C LYS A 57 -6.11 -6.38 -5.91
N ALA A 58 -6.08 -5.89 -4.70
CA ALA A 58 -7.16 -5.04 -4.20
C ALA A 58 -7.28 -3.75 -5.00
N LEU A 59 -6.15 -3.21 -5.44
CA LEU A 59 -6.15 -1.98 -6.20
C LEU A 59 -6.26 -2.20 -7.71
N GLY A 60 -6.24 -3.46 -8.13
CA GLY A 60 -6.37 -3.77 -9.55
C GLY A 60 -5.15 -3.40 -10.36
N VAL A 61 -3.97 -3.49 -9.78
CA VAL A 61 -2.73 -3.18 -10.47
C VAL A 61 -1.77 -4.36 -10.38
N ASN A 62 -0.74 -4.31 -11.20
CA ASN A 62 0.29 -5.32 -11.18
C ASN A 62 1.21 -5.06 -9.99
N ALA A 63 1.58 -6.13 -9.27
CA ALA A 63 2.43 -5.99 -8.09
C ALA A 63 3.76 -5.34 -8.43
N LYS A 64 4.22 -5.47 -9.65
CA LYS A 64 5.47 -4.85 -10.07
C LYS A 64 5.46 -3.34 -9.92
N ILE A 65 4.30 -2.74 -10.01
CA ILE A 65 4.19 -1.29 -9.87
C ILE A 65 4.55 -0.85 -8.45
N LEU A 66 4.33 -1.72 -7.49
CA LEU A 66 4.57 -1.41 -6.08
C LEU A 66 5.98 -1.74 -5.64
N ILE A 67 6.70 -2.49 -6.41
CA ILE A 67 8.07 -2.88 -6.09
C ILE A 67 9.09 -2.02 -6.87
#